data_76ce3f064c527ed78f79d6d22c0e66e9
#
_entry.id   76ce3f064c527ed78f79d6d22c0e66e9
#
_cell.length_a   1.000
_cell.length_b   1.000
_cell.length_c   1.000
_cell.angle_alpha   90.00
_cell.angle_beta   90.00
_cell.angle_gamma   90.00
#
_symmetry.space_group_name_H-M   'P 1'
#
loop_
_entity.id
_entity.type
_entity.pdbx_description
1 polymer ?
#
loop_
_entity_poly.entity_id
_entity_poly.type
_entity_poly.pdbx_seq_one_letter_code
_entity_poly.pdbx_strand_id
1 'polypeptide(L)'
;MPGCEEIWGAAFVFPADYMSKAKVKPTPRVIVFAGPNGAGKSTHADAILAKLGIETFVNADFIARGLSGRNTDSVAFEAGRIMLKRLHQLADSKADFAFESTLSSRTFALFLRTLKAQGYAVVIYYFALGSAQLAVRRVKLRVSLGGHHVPSDVIQRRFGRSLSNFFTLYMPLADEWTLFDNSQKGKPKRVAAQLLTKLTITEITTWQKLQKLSKTF
;
A
#
# COMPACT_ATOMS: atom_id res chain seq x y z
N MET A 1 8.37 4.95 27.29
CA MET A 1 8.31 4.61 25.86
C MET A 1 8.69 5.87 25.11
N PRO A 2 9.74 5.91 24.27
CA PRO A 2 10.10 7.13 23.54
C PRO A 2 9.02 7.44 22.49
N GLY A 3 8.69 8.72 22.37
CA GLY A 3 7.54 9.23 21.64
C GLY A 3 7.50 8.88 20.16
N CYS A 4 6.29 8.66 19.66
CA CYS A 4 5.99 8.33 18.25
C CYS A 4 6.41 9.40 17.23
N GLU A 5 6.83 10.59 17.67
CA GLU A 5 7.19 11.71 16.78
C GLU A 5 8.50 11.51 16.01
N GLU A 6 9.47 10.80 16.59
CA GLU A 6 10.76 10.55 15.94
C GLU A 6 10.71 9.53 14.80
N ILE A 7 9.60 8.77 14.66
CA ILE A 7 9.54 7.65 13.72
C ILE A 7 9.25 8.10 12.30
N TRP A 8 8.48 9.17 12.10
CA TRP A 8 7.89 9.49 10.81
C TRP A 8 8.18 10.90 10.30
N GLY A 9 8.88 11.74 11.07
CA GLY A 9 9.24 13.12 10.69
C GLY A 9 8.07 13.94 10.10
N ALA A 10 8.27 15.23 9.81
CA ALA A 10 7.26 16.18 9.28
C ALA A 10 6.50 15.79 7.99
N ALA A 11 6.60 14.54 7.53
CA ALA A 11 5.97 14.00 6.32
C ALA A 11 4.45 13.72 6.49
N PHE A 12 3.92 13.76 7.70
CA PHE A 12 2.51 13.47 8.01
C PHE A 12 1.74 14.67 8.60
N VAL A 13 2.23 15.87 8.41
CA VAL A 13 1.50 17.08 8.81
C VAL A 13 0.51 17.40 7.70
N PHE A 14 -0.74 16.97 7.85
CA PHE A 14 -1.84 17.69 7.20
C PHE A 14 -1.90 19.08 7.82
N PRO A 15 -2.03 20.16 7.02
CA PRO A 15 -2.25 21.49 7.57
C PRO A 15 -3.45 21.46 8.52
N ALA A 16 -3.30 21.96 9.72
CA ALA A 16 -4.37 22.05 10.71
C ALA A 16 -5.62 22.81 10.19
N ASP A 17 -5.45 23.61 9.16
CA ASP A 17 -6.50 24.40 8.50
C ASP A 17 -7.48 23.57 7.64
N TYR A 18 -7.20 22.27 7.42
CA TYR A 18 -8.12 21.40 6.68
C TYR A 18 -9.40 21.06 7.47
N MET A 19 -9.41 21.33 8.76
CA MET A 19 -10.52 20.99 9.67
C MET A 19 -11.49 22.14 9.97
N SER A 20 -11.27 23.35 9.50
CA SER A 20 -11.96 24.53 10.07
C SER A 20 -12.85 25.39 9.16
N LYS A 21 -13.22 24.97 7.94
CA LYS A 21 -14.21 25.79 7.16
C LYS A 21 -15.23 24.95 6.42
N ALA A 22 -16.50 25.12 6.81
CA ALA A 22 -17.75 24.65 6.23
C ALA A 22 -18.18 23.23 6.63
N LYS A 23 -19.49 23.03 6.85
CA LYS A 23 -20.23 21.75 6.91
C LYS A 23 -20.23 21.01 5.55
N VAL A 24 -19.09 20.97 4.88
CA VAL A 24 -18.83 20.09 3.72
C VAL A 24 -18.54 18.73 4.30
N LYS A 25 -19.32 17.73 3.93
CA LYS A 25 -19.05 16.33 4.27
C LYS A 25 -17.58 16.05 3.90
N PRO A 26 -16.72 15.60 4.82
CA PRO A 26 -15.31 15.41 4.50
C PRO A 26 -15.20 14.46 3.31
N THR A 27 -14.34 14.77 2.36
CA THR A 27 -14.05 13.91 1.20
C THR A 27 -13.63 12.54 1.69
N PRO A 28 -14.36 11.46 1.33
CA PRO A 28 -14.01 10.12 1.79
C PRO A 28 -12.66 9.71 1.20
N ARG A 29 -11.88 8.95 1.98
CA ARG A 29 -10.51 8.56 1.60
C ARG A 29 -10.40 7.06 1.41
N VAL A 30 -9.69 6.66 0.37
CA VAL A 30 -9.20 5.30 0.19
C VAL A 30 -7.67 5.28 0.30
N ILE A 31 -7.15 4.50 1.26
CA ILE A 31 -5.72 4.36 1.51
C ILE A 31 -5.25 3.02 0.97
N VAL A 32 -4.23 3.02 0.12
CA VAL A 32 -3.68 1.78 -0.45
C VAL A 32 -2.27 1.54 0.08
N PHE A 33 -2.09 0.48 0.87
CA PHE A 33 -0.76 -0.02 1.24
C PHE A 33 -0.27 -0.94 0.13
N ALA A 34 0.71 -0.46 -0.62
CA ALA A 34 1.13 -1.05 -1.87
C ALA A 34 2.59 -1.52 -1.85
N GLY A 35 2.93 -2.46 -2.73
CA GLY A 35 4.30 -2.95 -2.90
C GLY A 35 4.40 -4.47 -3.01
N PRO A 36 5.55 -5.02 -3.43
CA PRO A 36 5.71 -6.46 -3.66
C PRO A 36 5.54 -7.30 -2.38
N ASN A 37 5.41 -8.61 -2.55
CA ASN A 37 5.42 -9.52 -1.41
C ASN A 37 6.70 -9.34 -0.59
N GLY A 38 6.62 -9.41 0.73
CA GLY A 38 7.77 -9.19 1.63
C GLY A 38 8.23 -7.73 1.78
N ALA A 39 7.53 -6.76 1.20
CA ALA A 39 7.87 -5.33 1.31
C ALA A 39 7.54 -4.70 2.67
N GLY A 40 6.89 -5.42 3.59
CA GLY A 40 6.58 -4.94 4.94
C GLY A 40 5.33 -4.06 5.02
N LYS A 41 4.43 -4.13 4.04
CA LYS A 41 3.18 -3.36 4.01
C LYS A 41 2.37 -3.49 5.30
N SER A 42 1.97 -4.71 5.65
CA SER A 42 1.16 -4.97 6.86
C SER A 42 1.90 -4.55 8.14
N THR A 43 3.23 -4.68 8.18
CA THR A 43 4.04 -4.29 9.34
C THR A 43 3.95 -2.79 9.65
N HIS A 44 3.79 -1.96 8.61
CA HIS A 44 3.75 -0.51 8.76
C HIS A 44 2.34 0.08 8.68
N ALA A 45 1.35 -0.72 8.23
CA ALA A 45 -0.02 -0.26 8.04
C ALA A 45 -0.64 0.26 9.34
N ASP A 46 -0.58 -0.51 10.43
CA ASP A 46 -1.26 -0.18 11.69
C ASP A 46 -0.80 1.17 12.26
N ALA A 47 0.51 1.45 12.25
CA ALA A 47 1.04 2.72 12.75
C ALA A 47 0.62 3.93 11.89
N ILE A 48 0.47 3.74 10.59
CA ILE A 48 0.02 4.79 9.67
C ILE A 48 -1.49 5.00 9.83
N LEU A 49 -2.27 3.92 9.88
CA LEU A 49 -3.73 3.96 10.02
C LEU A 49 -4.16 4.66 11.32
N ALA A 50 -3.49 4.33 12.44
CA ALA A 50 -3.75 4.97 13.72
C ALA A 50 -3.56 6.50 13.65
N LYS A 51 -2.53 6.98 12.94
CA LYS A 51 -2.29 8.42 12.74
C LYS A 51 -3.32 9.09 11.84
N LEU A 52 -3.84 8.35 10.85
CA LEU A 52 -4.83 8.86 9.89
C LEU A 52 -6.26 8.79 10.42
N GLY A 53 -6.50 8.14 11.57
CA GLY A 53 -7.82 7.88 12.11
C GLY A 53 -8.66 6.94 11.24
N ILE A 54 -8.00 6.01 10.52
CA ILE A 54 -8.66 5.02 9.66
C ILE A 54 -8.79 3.69 10.43
N GLU A 55 -10.01 3.28 10.73
CA GLU A 55 -10.28 2.06 11.50
C GLU A 55 -10.45 0.82 10.61
N THR A 56 -10.93 1.02 9.37
CA THR A 56 -11.23 -0.08 8.47
C THR A 56 -10.05 -0.41 7.56
N PHE A 57 -9.44 -1.58 7.79
CA PHE A 57 -8.36 -2.10 6.97
C PHE A 57 -8.71 -3.48 6.39
N VAL A 58 -8.70 -3.61 5.06
CA VAL A 58 -9.05 -4.86 4.35
C VAL A 58 -7.78 -5.48 3.77
N ASN A 59 -7.50 -6.73 4.16
CA ASN A 59 -6.33 -7.48 3.73
C ASN A 59 -6.72 -8.92 3.37
N ALA A 60 -6.44 -9.34 2.13
CA ALA A 60 -6.79 -10.67 1.64
C ALA A 60 -6.10 -11.80 2.43
N ASP A 61 -4.86 -11.58 2.91
CA ASP A 61 -4.13 -12.57 3.72
C ASP A 61 -4.82 -12.79 5.08
N PHE A 62 -5.40 -11.73 5.68
CA PHE A 62 -6.18 -11.85 6.93
C PHE A 62 -7.50 -12.57 6.69
N ILE A 63 -8.19 -12.27 5.58
CA ILE A 63 -9.42 -12.96 5.19
C ILE A 63 -9.15 -14.46 4.96
N ALA A 64 -8.10 -14.79 4.19
CA ALA A 64 -7.72 -16.17 3.93
C ALA A 64 -7.40 -16.94 5.23
N ARG A 65 -6.70 -16.29 6.16
CA ARG A 65 -6.41 -16.87 7.48
C ARG A 65 -7.68 -17.12 8.30
N GLY A 66 -8.65 -16.21 8.24
CA GLY A 66 -9.95 -16.39 8.89
C GLY A 66 -10.78 -17.53 8.30
N LEU A 67 -10.65 -17.78 6.99
CA LEU A 67 -11.40 -18.84 6.30
C LEU A 67 -10.82 -20.25 6.55
N SER A 68 -9.49 -20.40 6.58
CA SER A 68 -8.85 -21.72 6.54
C SER A 68 -7.77 -21.95 7.60
N GLY A 69 -7.57 -20.99 8.51
CA GLY A 69 -6.52 -21.07 9.52
C GLY A 69 -5.12 -21.10 8.87
N ARG A 70 -4.50 -22.28 8.84
CA ARG A 70 -3.12 -22.43 8.34
C ARG A 70 -3.01 -22.67 6.83
N ASN A 71 -4.05 -23.26 6.20
CA ASN A 71 -4.04 -23.60 4.77
C ASN A 71 -4.65 -22.46 3.93
N THR A 72 -3.98 -21.32 3.88
CA THR A 72 -4.46 -20.12 3.19
C THR A 72 -4.42 -20.23 1.67
N ASP A 73 -3.65 -21.14 1.09
CA ASP A 73 -3.51 -21.28 -0.37
C ASP A 73 -4.80 -21.81 -1.01
N SER A 74 -5.49 -22.76 -0.33
CA SER A 74 -6.74 -23.33 -0.82
C SER A 74 -7.90 -22.34 -0.93
N VAL A 75 -7.84 -21.24 -0.18
CA VAL A 75 -8.90 -20.23 -0.09
C VAL A 75 -8.47 -18.85 -0.62
N ALA A 76 -7.28 -18.74 -1.21
CA ALA A 76 -6.74 -17.45 -1.65
C ALA A 76 -7.62 -16.76 -2.68
N PHE A 77 -8.24 -17.51 -3.60
CA PHE A 77 -9.17 -16.97 -4.59
C PHE A 77 -10.46 -16.46 -3.95
N GLU A 78 -11.01 -17.25 -3.02
CA GLU A 78 -12.21 -16.88 -2.26
C GLU A 78 -11.97 -15.63 -1.40
N ALA A 79 -10.83 -15.58 -0.70
CA ALA A 79 -10.42 -14.41 0.08
C ALA A 79 -10.33 -13.15 -0.79
N GLY A 80 -9.81 -13.27 -2.01
CA GLY A 80 -9.78 -12.18 -2.98
C GLY A 80 -11.16 -11.68 -3.38
N ARG A 81 -12.12 -12.61 -3.61
CA ARG A 81 -13.52 -12.25 -3.91
C ARG A 81 -14.21 -11.56 -2.73
N ILE A 82 -14.02 -12.08 -1.52
CA ILE A 82 -14.57 -11.48 -0.29
C ILE A 82 -13.98 -10.08 -0.09
N MET A 83 -12.67 -9.92 -0.27
CA MET A 83 -12.02 -8.61 -0.22
C MET A 83 -12.68 -7.62 -1.17
N LEU A 84 -12.80 -7.96 -2.46
CA LEU A 84 -13.40 -7.07 -3.47
C LEU A 84 -14.85 -6.70 -3.10
N LYS A 85 -15.66 -7.67 -2.67
CA LYS A 85 -17.03 -7.41 -2.22
C LYS A 85 -17.04 -6.42 -1.04
N ARG A 86 -16.15 -6.60 -0.05
CA ARG A 86 -16.05 -5.70 1.09
C ARG A 86 -15.63 -4.29 0.67
N LEU A 87 -14.68 -4.15 -0.23
CA LEU A 87 -14.24 -2.85 -0.74
C LEU A 87 -15.38 -2.09 -1.45
N HIS A 88 -16.21 -2.78 -2.24
CA HIS A 88 -17.40 -2.17 -2.85
C HIS A 88 -18.42 -1.72 -1.80
N GLN A 89 -18.72 -2.54 -0.78
CA GLN A 89 -19.63 -2.15 0.29
C GLN A 89 -19.17 -0.88 1.03
N LEU A 90 -17.85 -0.78 1.30
CA LEU A 90 -17.26 0.40 1.93
C LEU A 90 -17.37 1.63 1.03
N ALA A 91 -17.14 1.45 -0.25
CA ALA A 91 -17.28 2.50 -1.26
C ALA A 91 -18.72 3.03 -1.34
N ASP A 92 -19.71 2.13 -1.36
CA ASP A 92 -21.14 2.48 -1.42
C ASP A 92 -21.58 3.27 -0.18
N SER A 93 -21.01 2.94 0.99
CA SER A 93 -21.30 3.66 2.24
C SER A 93 -20.52 4.98 2.42
N LYS A 94 -19.66 5.34 1.45
CA LYS A 94 -18.78 6.53 1.54
C LYS A 94 -17.90 6.54 2.79
N ALA A 95 -17.51 5.36 3.26
CA ALA A 95 -16.62 5.22 4.41
C ALA A 95 -15.17 5.55 4.04
N ASP A 96 -14.40 6.04 5.01
CA ASP A 96 -12.93 6.00 4.94
C ASP A 96 -12.48 4.56 5.16
N PHE A 97 -11.58 4.06 4.29
CA PHE A 97 -11.03 2.71 4.44
C PHE A 97 -9.65 2.59 3.83
N ALA A 98 -8.95 1.55 4.27
CA ALA A 98 -7.67 1.18 3.71
C ALA A 98 -7.69 -0.28 3.22
N PHE A 99 -6.80 -0.60 2.28
CA PHE A 99 -6.56 -1.97 1.87
C PHE A 99 -5.11 -2.21 1.47
N GLU A 100 -4.73 -3.49 1.52
CA GLU A 100 -3.40 -3.93 1.10
C GLU A 100 -3.45 -4.58 -0.28
N SER A 101 -2.47 -4.25 -1.14
CA SER A 101 -2.32 -4.87 -2.46
C SER A 101 -0.86 -4.89 -2.91
N THR A 102 -0.49 -5.89 -3.72
CA THR A 102 0.79 -5.86 -4.44
C THR A 102 0.77 -4.89 -5.62
N LEU A 103 -0.38 -4.44 -6.09
CA LEU A 103 -0.58 -3.67 -7.33
C LEU A 103 0.03 -4.34 -8.59
N SER A 104 0.28 -5.65 -8.54
CA SER A 104 0.77 -6.42 -9.68
C SER A 104 -0.30 -6.68 -10.75
N SER A 105 -1.57 -6.46 -10.42
CA SER A 105 -2.73 -6.49 -11.33
C SER A 105 -3.18 -5.06 -11.65
N ARG A 106 -3.83 -4.90 -12.80
CA ARG A 106 -4.49 -3.65 -13.22
C ARG A 106 -5.91 -3.49 -12.65
N THR A 107 -6.45 -4.51 -12.04
CA THR A 107 -7.84 -4.56 -11.54
C THR A 107 -8.15 -3.41 -10.57
N PHE A 108 -7.25 -3.14 -9.63
CA PHE A 108 -7.44 -2.04 -8.67
C PHE A 108 -7.35 -0.65 -9.30
N ALA A 109 -6.69 -0.48 -10.45
CA ALA A 109 -6.66 0.82 -11.11
C ALA A 109 -8.06 1.23 -11.61
N LEU A 110 -8.84 0.28 -12.16
CA LEU A 110 -10.22 0.54 -12.55
C LEU A 110 -11.08 0.88 -11.33
N PHE A 111 -10.97 0.09 -10.26
CA PHE A 111 -11.68 0.34 -9.00
C PHE A 111 -11.37 1.73 -8.43
N LEU A 112 -10.10 2.11 -8.35
CA LEU A 112 -9.70 3.42 -7.85
C LEU A 112 -10.16 4.58 -8.73
N ARG A 113 -10.21 4.40 -10.07
CA ARG A 113 -10.80 5.39 -10.97
C ARG A 113 -12.29 5.59 -10.69
N THR A 114 -13.02 4.49 -10.47
CA THR A 114 -14.45 4.56 -10.09
C THR A 114 -14.61 5.30 -8.77
N LEU A 115 -13.77 5.04 -7.77
CA LEU A 115 -13.81 5.75 -6.50
C LEU A 115 -13.53 7.25 -6.66
N LYS A 116 -12.54 7.64 -7.47
CA LYS A 116 -12.30 9.05 -7.79
C LYS A 116 -13.51 9.72 -8.43
N ALA A 117 -14.14 9.08 -9.40
CA ALA A 117 -15.37 9.59 -10.02
C ALA A 117 -16.52 9.73 -9.00
N GLN A 118 -16.50 8.94 -7.94
CA GLN A 118 -17.43 9.01 -6.82
C GLN A 118 -17.04 10.03 -5.74
N GLY A 119 -15.94 10.78 -5.92
CA GLY A 119 -15.49 11.81 -5.01
C GLY A 119 -14.56 11.35 -3.89
N TYR A 120 -13.95 10.17 -4.01
CA TYR A 120 -12.91 9.73 -3.07
C TYR A 120 -11.56 10.39 -3.36
N ALA A 121 -10.83 10.72 -2.31
CA ALA A 121 -9.40 10.99 -2.37
C ALA A 121 -8.63 9.66 -2.31
N VAL A 122 -7.74 9.43 -3.29
CA VAL A 122 -6.93 8.21 -3.40
C VAL A 122 -5.52 8.48 -2.89
N VAL A 123 -5.13 7.80 -1.80
CA VAL A 123 -3.81 7.93 -1.17
C VAL A 123 -3.06 6.60 -1.27
N ILE A 124 -1.80 6.62 -1.74
CA ILE A 124 -1.00 5.39 -1.91
C ILE A 124 0.30 5.47 -1.11
N TYR A 125 0.50 4.52 -0.21
CA TYR A 125 1.79 4.27 0.45
C TYR A 125 2.45 3.07 -0.21
N TYR A 126 3.46 3.32 -1.05
CA TYR A 126 4.16 2.26 -1.77
C TYR A 126 5.49 1.92 -1.09
N PHE A 127 5.64 0.64 -0.69
CA PHE A 127 6.86 0.11 -0.10
C PHE A 127 7.67 -0.66 -1.15
N ALA A 128 8.75 -0.06 -1.62
CA ALA A 128 9.65 -0.70 -2.57
C ALA A 128 10.68 -1.59 -1.88
N LEU A 129 11.21 -2.53 -2.66
CA LEU A 129 12.40 -3.33 -2.34
C LEU A 129 13.40 -3.20 -3.49
N GLY A 130 14.69 -3.27 -3.17
CA GLY A 130 15.77 -3.12 -4.16
C GLY A 130 15.91 -4.31 -5.11
N SER A 131 15.31 -5.48 -4.83
CA SER A 131 15.34 -6.64 -5.72
C SER A 131 14.26 -7.68 -5.42
N ALA A 132 13.91 -8.48 -6.44
CA ALA A 132 13.00 -9.62 -6.30
C ALA A 132 13.58 -10.71 -5.39
N GLN A 133 14.90 -10.89 -5.38
CA GLN A 133 15.59 -11.85 -4.51
C GLN A 133 15.40 -11.49 -3.03
N LEU A 134 15.43 -10.21 -2.69
CA LEU A 134 15.15 -9.75 -1.33
C LEU A 134 13.70 -10.06 -0.94
N ALA A 135 12.75 -9.83 -1.85
CA ALA A 135 11.35 -10.19 -1.65
C ALA A 135 11.17 -11.69 -1.35
N VAL A 136 11.79 -12.55 -2.16
CA VAL A 136 11.77 -14.01 -1.96
C VAL A 136 12.36 -14.41 -0.61
N ARG A 137 13.55 -13.89 -0.25
CA ARG A 137 14.17 -14.20 1.06
C ARG A 137 13.26 -13.80 2.25
N ARG A 138 12.63 -12.63 2.18
CA ARG A 138 11.74 -12.16 3.26
C ARG A 138 10.46 -12.99 3.37
N VAL A 139 9.90 -13.41 2.23
CA VAL A 139 8.73 -14.31 2.25
C VAL A 139 9.12 -15.67 2.81
N LYS A 140 10.28 -16.25 2.43
CA LYS A 140 10.76 -17.51 3.01
C LYS A 140 10.92 -17.41 4.53
N LEU A 141 11.52 -16.33 5.04
CA LEU A 141 11.64 -16.10 6.48
C LEU A 141 10.26 -15.97 7.15
N ARG A 142 9.31 -15.26 6.52
CA ARG A 142 7.94 -15.16 7.04
C ARG A 142 7.27 -16.52 7.14
N VAL A 143 7.46 -17.38 6.14
CA VAL A 143 6.91 -18.74 6.12
C VAL A 143 7.53 -19.61 7.22
N SER A 144 8.84 -19.53 7.48
CA SER A 144 9.46 -20.26 8.60
C SER A 144 8.93 -19.83 9.97
N LEU A 145 8.32 -18.64 10.06
CA LEU A 145 7.66 -18.10 11.26
C LEU A 145 6.12 -18.35 11.25
N GLY A 146 5.62 -19.26 10.40
CA GLY A 146 4.20 -19.61 10.32
C GLY A 146 3.34 -18.67 9.47
N GLY A 147 3.95 -17.81 8.66
CA GLY A 147 3.22 -16.91 7.76
C GLY A 147 2.82 -17.58 6.44
N HIS A 148 1.95 -16.89 5.68
CA HIS A 148 1.44 -17.35 4.39
C HIS A 148 2.55 -17.53 3.36
N HIS A 149 2.54 -18.68 2.67
CA HIS A 149 3.44 -19.03 1.59
C HIS A 149 3.02 -18.36 0.28
N VAL A 150 4.00 -17.96 -0.53
CA VAL A 150 3.80 -17.55 -1.93
C VAL A 150 4.95 -18.15 -2.76
N PRO A 151 4.67 -18.85 -3.87
CA PRO A 151 5.71 -19.43 -4.72
C PRO A 151 6.71 -18.39 -5.22
N SER A 152 8.00 -18.77 -5.29
CA SER A 152 9.08 -17.82 -5.60
C SER A 152 8.97 -17.21 -6.99
N ASP A 153 8.53 -17.97 -7.99
CA ASP A 153 8.26 -17.48 -9.35
C ASP A 153 7.12 -16.44 -9.38
N VAL A 154 6.07 -16.67 -8.58
CA VAL A 154 4.96 -15.71 -8.41
C VAL A 154 5.45 -14.41 -7.77
N ILE A 155 6.32 -14.50 -6.72
CA ILE A 155 6.91 -13.32 -6.08
C ILE A 155 7.72 -12.51 -7.10
N GLN A 156 8.60 -13.18 -7.87
CA GLN A 156 9.44 -12.52 -8.87
C GLN A 156 8.59 -11.83 -9.95
N ARG A 157 7.60 -12.53 -10.51
CA ARG A 157 6.68 -11.97 -11.50
C ARG A 157 5.88 -10.78 -10.96
N ARG A 158 5.37 -10.89 -9.71
CA ARG A 158 4.62 -9.80 -9.06
C ARG A 158 5.51 -8.62 -8.70
N PHE A 159 6.78 -8.86 -8.37
CA PHE A 159 7.73 -7.81 -8.03
C PHE A 159 7.87 -6.78 -9.16
N GLY A 160 8.20 -7.23 -10.36
CA GLY A 160 8.36 -6.36 -11.51
C GLY A 160 7.07 -5.65 -11.89
N ARG A 161 5.97 -6.40 -12.01
CA ARG A 161 4.66 -5.84 -12.32
C ARG A 161 4.18 -4.82 -11.31
N SER A 162 4.42 -5.06 -10.01
CA SER A 162 4.08 -4.14 -8.93
C SER A 162 4.77 -2.79 -9.13
N LEU A 163 6.08 -2.81 -9.34
CA LEU A 163 6.88 -1.60 -9.49
C LEU A 163 6.54 -0.85 -10.79
N SER A 164 6.44 -1.56 -11.91
CA SER A 164 6.07 -0.97 -13.20
C SER A 164 4.67 -0.34 -13.14
N ASN A 165 3.68 -1.07 -12.64
CA ASN A 165 2.32 -0.55 -12.49
C ASN A 165 2.24 0.65 -11.55
N PHE A 166 3.03 0.66 -10.46
CA PHE A 166 3.06 1.82 -9.57
C PHE A 166 3.43 3.09 -10.34
N PHE A 167 4.55 3.09 -11.05
CA PHE A 167 5.01 4.28 -11.77
C PHE A 167 4.12 4.66 -12.96
N THR A 168 3.60 3.68 -13.70
CA THR A 168 2.91 3.94 -14.99
C THR A 168 1.40 4.09 -14.85
N LEU A 169 0.81 3.49 -13.81
CA LEU A 169 -0.64 3.37 -13.71
C LEU A 169 -1.22 3.94 -12.42
N TYR A 170 -0.60 3.62 -11.27
CA TYR A 170 -1.19 3.97 -9.98
C TYR A 170 -0.74 5.32 -9.45
N MET A 171 0.54 5.67 -9.64
CA MET A 171 1.06 6.97 -9.22
C MET A 171 0.35 8.15 -9.91
N PRO A 172 0.10 8.13 -11.26
CA PRO A 172 -0.67 9.19 -11.91
C PRO A 172 -2.15 9.24 -11.51
N LEU A 173 -2.68 8.13 -11.00
CA LEU A 173 -4.07 8.03 -10.56
C LEU A 173 -4.29 8.59 -9.15
N ALA A 174 -3.28 8.48 -8.28
CA ALA A 174 -3.37 8.90 -6.89
C ALA A 174 -3.45 10.43 -6.77
N ASP A 175 -4.23 10.92 -5.78
CA ASP A 175 -4.21 12.32 -5.39
C ASP A 175 -2.98 12.62 -4.53
N GLU A 176 -2.61 11.65 -3.69
CA GLU A 176 -1.39 11.69 -2.89
C GLU A 176 -0.70 10.33 -2.91
N TRP A 177 0.63 10.34 -2.90
CA TRP A 177 1.38 9.10 -2.75
C TRP A 177 2.71 9.34 -2.02
N THR A 178 3.16 8.31 -1.33
CA THR A 178 4.49 8.26 -0.72
C THR A 178 5.18 6.96 -1.10
N LEU A 179 6.39 7.07 -1.64
CA LEU A 179 7.26 5.96 -1.97
C LEU A 179 8.31 5.78 -0.88
N PHE A 180 8.36 4.59 -0.32
CA PHE A 180 9.37 4.18 0.65
C PHE A 180 10.29 3.10 0.07
N ASP A 181 11.58 3.18 0.39
CA ASP A 181 12.51 2.05 0.27
C ASP A 181 12.58 1.31 1.62
N ASN A 182 12.11 0.08 1.63
CA ASN A 182 12.17 -0.82 2.79
C ASN A 182 13.17 -1.96 2.58
N SER A 183 14.25 -1.74 1.81
CA SER A 183 15.26 -2.77 1.52
C SER A 183 16.13 -3.09 2.72
N GLN A 184 16.42 -2.12 3.57
CA GLN A 184 17.26 -2.27 4.75
C GLN A 184 16.45 -2.75 5.96
N LYS A 185 17.14 -3.30 6.98
CA LYS A 185 16.54 -3.55 8.29
C LYS A 185 16.25 -2.20 8.99
N GLY A 186 15.17 -2.14 9.75
CA GLY A 186 14.78 -0.94 10.49
C GLY A 186 13.60 -0.20 9.84
N LYS A 187 13.62 1.13 9.94
CA LYS A 187 12.53 1.96 9.44
C LYS A 187 12.63 2.13 7.91
N PRO A 188 11.52 2.09 7.18
CA PRO A 188 11.52 2.38 5.75
C PRO A 188 11.94 3.83 5.50
N LYS A 189 12.82 4.04 4.53
CA LYS A 189 13.26 5.38 4.13
C LYS A 189 12.27 5.96 3.12
N ARG A 190 11.79 7.18 3.38
CA ARG A 190 11.01 7.91 2.37
C ARG A 190 11.92 8.28 1.21
N VAL A 191 11.55 7.91 0.00
CA VAL A 191 12.30 8.19 -1.24
C VAL A 191 11.74 9.41 -1.94
N ALA A 192 10.43 9.45 -2.10
CA ALA A 192 9.72 10.55 -2.71
C ALA A 192 8.26 10.57 -2.25
N ALA A 193 7.61 11.71 -2.34
CA ALA A 193 6.19 11.87 -2.09
C ALA A 193 5.60 12.96 -2.97
N GLN A 194 4.34 12.80 -3.35
CA GLN A 194 3.50 13.86 -3.88
C GLN A 194 2.34 14.08 -2.91
N LEU A 195 2.28 15.29 -2.39
CA LEU A 195 1.20 15.75 -1.51
C LEU A 195 0.53 16.91 -2.22
N LEU A 196 -0.76 16.79 -2.48
CA LEU A 196 -1.49 17.71 -3.35
C LEU A 196 -0.79 17.80 -4.74
N THR A 197 -0.27 18.96 -5.09
CA THR A 197 0.46 19.20 -6.36
C THR A 197 1.97 19.22 -6.22
N LYS A 198 2.50 19.12 -4.98
CA LYS A 198 3.94 19.25 -4.70
C LYS A 198 4.63 17.91 -4.68
N LEU A 199 5.51 17.66 -5.66
CA LEU A 199 6.44 16.54 -5.67
C LEU A 199 7.70 16.90 -4.85
N THR A 200 8.08 15.99 -3.93
CA THR A 200 9.32 16.08 -3.14
C THR A 200 10.09 14.78 -3.30
N ILE A 201 11.36 14.86 -3.71
CA ILE A 201 12.28 13.71 -3.81
C ILE A 201 13.34 13.88 -2.74
N THR A 202 13.39 12.95 -1.77
CA THR A 202 14.35 12.98 -0.65
C THR A 202 15.58 12.11 -0.90
N GLU A 203 15.45 11.04 -1.71
CA GLU A 203 16.50 10.08 -2.03
C GLU A 203 16.65 9.93 -3.55
N ILE A 204 17.32 10.90 -4.19
CA ILE A 204 17.37 11.00 -5.67
C ILE A 204 17.97 9.75 -6.33
N THR A 205 19.04 9.20 -5.79
CA THR A 205 19.71 8.00 -6.33
C THR A 205 18.78 6.78 -6.28
N THR A 206 18.09 6.59 -5.15
CA THR A 206 17.13 5.49 -5.00
C THR A 206 15.91 5.67 -5.91
N TRP A 207 15.42 6.91 -6.04
CA TRP A 207 14.34 7.26 -6.96
C TRP A 207 14.68 6.88 -8.41
N GLN A 208 15.84 7.33 -8.91
CA GLN A 208 16.29 7.02 -10.27
C GLN A 208 16.49 5.52 -10.49
N LYS A 209 17.07 4.81 -9.50
CA LYS A 209 17.24 3.37 -9.54
C LYS A 209 15.89 2.64 -9.65
N LEU A 210 14.90 3.02 -8.85
CA LEU A 210 13.57 2.40 -8.87
C LEU A 210 12.82 2.72 -10.17
N GLN A 211 12.93 3.93 -10.69
CA GLN A 211 12.38 4.29 -12.00
C GLN A 211 13.02 3.49 -13.14
N LYS A 212 14.36 3.34 -13.13
CA LYS A 212 15.06 2.51 -14.13
C LYS A 212 14.59 1.04 -14.03
N LEU A 213 14.52 0.51 -12.80
CA LEU A 213 14.08 -0.86 -12.56
C LEU A 213 12.64 -1.09 -13.00
N SER A 214 11.74 -0.11 -12.84
CA SER A 214 10.34 -0.24 -13.26
C SER A 214 10.16 -0.41 -14.77
N LYS A 215 11.12 0.06 -15.57
CA LYS A 215 11.09 0.00 -17.04
C LYS A 215 11.62 -1.33 -17.61
N THR A 216 12.15 -2.22 -16.74
CA THR A 216 12.68 -3.54 -17.15
C THR A 216 11.63 -4.65 -17.18
N PHE A 217 10.36 -4.31 -16.86
CA PHE A 217 9.26 -5.27 -16.74
C PHE A 217 8.04 -4.95 -17.61
#